data_1044a0ed0f722953d61a87e5a415483b
#
_entry.id   1044a0ed0f722953d61a87e5a415483b
#
_cell.length_a   1.000
_cell.length_b   1.000
_cell.length_c   1.000
_cell.angle_alpha   90.00
_cell.angle_beta   90.00
_cell.angle_gamma   90.00
#
_symmetry.space_group_name_H-M   'P 1'
#
loop_
_entity.id
_entity.type
_entity.pdbx_description
1 polymer ?
#
loop_
_entity_poly.entity_id
_entity_poly.type
_entity_poly.pdbx_seq_one_letter_code
_entity_poly.pdbx_strand_id
1 'polypeptide(L)'
;MTSLHTVSLAELAHRFKTDLTHLEQVSALYPCRISSYYAGLITAPYDPVWKQCVPSVEECDDTVQLPDPLDEERLSPVPGLIHRYPDRAVLLVSNRCATYCRFCMRKRKVGCSGGATDLPAACDYIAATPQLRDIILSGGDPLMLPDDELHQILSDLRRIPHVEIIRIGSRIPVTNPSRITPGLCRMLAEHHPLYLNTHFNHPMELTPEAARAC
;
A
#
# COMPACT_ATOMS: atom_id res chain seq x y z
N MET A 1 18.48 1.00 -3.11
CA MET A 1 17.27 0.17 -2.90
C MET A 1 17.60 -1.28 -3.22
N THR A 2 17.40 -2.21 -2.29
CA THR A 2 17.38 -3.64 -2.61
C THR A 2 16.25 -3.89 -3.60
N SER A 3 16.56 -4.50 -4.76
CA SER A 3 15.55 -4.77 -5.79
C SER A 3 14.46 -5.68 -5.19
N LEU A 4 13.21 -5.27 -5.31
CA LEU A 4 12.08 -6.10 -4.90
C LEU A 4 11.97 -7.29 -5.87
N HIS A 5 12.25 -8.49 -5.38
CA HIS A 5 11.99 -9.73 -6.12
C HIS A 5 10.51 -10.11 -5.99
N THR A 6 9.91 -10.48 -7.11
CA THR A 6 8.50 -10.90 -7.19
C THR A 6 8.40 -12.28 -7.83
N VAL A 7 7.33 -12.99 -7.50
CA VAL A 7 7.00 -14.31 -8.06
C VAL A 7 5.82 -14.15 -9.01
N SER A 8 5.90 -14.80 -10.16
CA SER A 8 4.82 -14.86 -11.15
C SER A 8 3.77 -15.92 -10.80
N LEU A 9 2.57 -15.80 -11.38
CA LEU A 9 1.55 -16.85 -11.25
C LEU A 9 2.03 -18.19 -11.84
N ALA A 10 2.83 -18.17 -12.92
CA ALA A 10 3.40 -19.38 -13.51
C ALA A 10 4.35 -20.11 -12.55
N GLU A 11 5.20 -19.37 -11.84
CA GLU A 11 6.09 -19.95 -10.82
C GLU A 11 5.30 -20.56 -9.65
N LEU A 12 4.20 -19.90 -9.21
CA LEU A 12 3.31 -20.45 -8.19
C LEU A 12 2.58 -21.70 -8.69
N ALA A 13 2.06 -21.69 -9.92
CA ALA A 13 1.43 -22.83 -10.56
C ALA A 13 2.36 -24.04 -10.60
N HIS A 14 3.61 -23.84 -11.01
CA HIS A 14 4.62 -24.89 -11.02
C HIS A 14 4.94 -25.42 -9.62
N ARG A 15 5.16 -24.51 -8.66
CA ARG A 15 5.50 -24.87 -7.26
C ARG A 15 4.41 -25.71 -6.59
N PHE A 16 3.14 -25.37 -6.80
CA PHE A 16 2.01 -25.99 -6.12
C PHE A 16 1.27 -26.99 -7.00
N LYS A 17 1.70 -27.24 -8.24
CA LYS A 17 1.06 -28.14 -9.22
C LYS A 17 -0.42 -27.81 -9.41
N THR A 18 -0.73 -26.52 -9.50
CA THR A 18 -2.09 -26.01 -9.71
C THR A 18 -2.18 -25.37 -11.09
N ASP A 19 -3.35 -25.48 -11.73
CA ASP A 19 -3.65 -24.72 -12.95
C ASP A 19 -4.12 -23.32 -12.58
N LEU A 20 -3.37 -22.29 -13.00
CA LEU A 20 -3.68 -20.89 -12.77
C LEU A 20 -3.92 -20.13 -14.10
N THR A 21 -4.02 -20.82 -15.23
CA THR A 21 -4.16 -20.18 -16.55
C THR A 21 -5.45 -19.36 -16.66
N HIS A 22 -6.53 -19.81 -16.02
CA HIS A 22 -7.81 -19.08 -15.96
C HIS A 22 -7.72 -17.76 -15.16
N LEU A 23 -6.66 -17.54 -14.39
CA LEU A 23 -6.48 -16.30 -13.62
C LEU A 23 -5.87 -15.15 -14.45
N GLU A 24 -5.50 -15.39 -15.70
CA GLU A 24 -5.04 -14.33 -16.61
C GLU A 24 -6.12 -13.27 -16.82
N GLN A 25 -7.39 -13.67 -16.93
CA GLN A 25 -8.53 -12.75 -17.06
C GLN A 25 -8.67 -11.86 -15.83
N VAL A 26 -8.56 -12.44 -14.63
CA VAL A 26 -8.59 -11.67 -13.38
C VAL A 26 -7.43 -10.70 -13.29
N SER A 27 -6.23 -11.15 -13.70
CA SER A 27 -5.02 -10.32 -13.68
C SER A 27 -5.05 -9.17 -14.69
N ALA A 28 -5.81 -9.32 -15.78
CA ALA A 28 -6.06 -8.25 -16.74
C ALA A 28 -6.96 -7.15 -16.17
N LEU A 29 -7.92 -7.51 -15.31
CA LEU A 29 -8.79 -6.55 -14.61
C LEU A 29 -8.09 -5.93 -13.39
N TYR A 30 -7.43 -6.77 -12.61
CA TYR A 30 -6.76 -6.39 -11.36
C TYR A 30 -5.35 -6.94 -11.34
N PRO A 31 -4.33 -6.10 -11.55
CA PRO A 31 -2.94 -6.56 -11.60
C PRO A 31 -2.56 -7.44 -10.42
N CYS A 32 -1.71 -8.43 -10.67
CA CYS A 32 -1.15 -9.31 -9.65
C CYS A 32 0.33 -8.96 -9.43
N ARG A 33 0.71 -8.86 -8.17
CA ARG A 33 2.11 -8.73 -7.75
C ARG A 33 2.27 -9.39 -6.40
N ILE A 34 3.26 -10.26 -6.26
CA ILE A 34 3.55 -10.96 -5.01
C ILE A 34 5.05 -10.91 -4.78
N SER A 35 5.48 -10.33 -3.67
CA SER A 35 6.90 -10.35 -3.29
C SER A 35 7.36 -11.80 -3.06
N SER A 36 8.61 -12.10 -3.40
CA SER A 36 9.17 -13.45 -3.18
C SER A 36 9.15 -13.85 -1.71
N TYR A 37 9.35 -12.87 -0.81
CA TYR A 37 9.24 -13.11 0.63
C TYR A 37 7.83 -13.58 1.01
N TYR A 38 6.80 -12.81 0.60
CA TYR A 38 5.42 -13.13 0.98
C TYR A 38 4.92 -14.42 0.31
N ALA A 39 5.32 -14.68 -0.94
CA ALA A 39 5.08 -15.95 -1.62
C ALA A 39 5.74 -17.13 -0.89
N GLY A 40 6.87 -16.90 -0.22
CA GLY A 40 7.55 -17.90 0.61
C GLY A 40 6.73 -18.38 1.81
N LEU A 41 5.79 -17.56 2.30
CA LEU A 41 4.90 -17.91 3.42
C LEU A 41 3.75 -18.84 3.00
N ILE A 42 3.46 -18.97 1.71
CA ILE A 42 2.43 -19.87 1.21
C ILE A 42 2.89 -21.31 1.40
N THR A 43 2.12 -22.12 2.12
CA THR A 43 2.41 -23.53 2.43
C THR A 43 1.59 -24.49 1.58
N ALA A 44 0.39 -24.06 1.13
CA ALA A 44 -0.50 -24.85 0.29
C ALA A 44 -1.38 -23.94 -0.56
N PRO A 45 -1.91 -24.42 -1.71
CA PRO A 45 -2.95 -23.72 -2.44
C PRO A 45 -4.14 -23.38 -1.53
N TYR A 46 -4.70 -22.19 -1.70
CA TYR A 46 -5.87 -21.68 -0.97
C TYR A 46 -5.68 -21.53 0.56
N ASP A 47 -4.44 -21.60 1.07
CA ASP A 47 -4.17 -21.25 2.45
C ASP A 47 -4.45 -19.75 2.73
N PRO A 48 -4.47 -19.31 4.00
CA PRO A 48 -4.79 -17.93 4.33
C PRO A 48 -3.87 -16.87 3.70
N VAL A 49 -2.60 -17.19 3.43
CA VAL A 49 -1.66 -16.29 2.75
C VAL A 49 -1.93 -16.26 1.25
N TRP A 50 -2.16 -17.44 0.65
CA TRP A 50 -2.57 -17.56 -0.76
C TRP A 50 -3.78 -16.66 -1.06
N LYS A 51 -4.86 -16.80 -0.27
CA LYS A 51 -6.11 -16.05 -0.48
C LYS A 51 -5.94 -14.53 -0.40
N GLN A 52 -4.88 -14.05 0.22
CA GLN A 52 -4.62 -12.62 0.31
C GLN A 52 -3.92 -12.03 -0.91
N CYS A 53 -3.22 -12.84 -1.70
CA CYS A 53 -2.34 -12.33 -2.75
C CYS A 53 -2.51 -13.00 -4.13
N VAL A 54 -3.00 -14.24 -4.19
CA VAL A 54 -3.24 -14.92 -5.46
C VAL A 54 -4.66 -14.59 -5.94
N PRO A 55 -4.85 -14.15 -7.19
CA PRO A 55 -6.16 -13.86 -7.76
C PRO A 55 -7.12 -15.04 -7.69
N SER A 56 -8.41 -14.75 -7.71
CA SER A 56 -9.48 -15.72 -7.71
C SER A 56 -10.53 -15.36 -8.76
N VAL A 57 -11.13 -16.34 -9.41
CA VAL A 57 -12.15 -16.14 -10.47
C VAL A 57 -13.39 -15.41 -9.95
N GLU A 58 -13.71 -15.57 -8.68
CA GLU A 58 -14.81 -14.89 -8.02
C GLU A 58 -14.65 -13.35 -8.04
N GLU A 59 -13.45 -12.83 -8.27
CA GLU A 59 -13.25 -11.40 -8.43
C GLU A 59 -13.82 -10.83 -9.74
N CYS A 60 -14.08 -11.69 -10.72
CA CYS A 60 -14.77 -11.30 -11.98
C CYS A 60 -16.27 -11.21 -11.82
N ASP A 61 -16.86 -11.92 -10.86
CA ASP A 61 -18.30 -12.04 -10.66
C ASP A 61 -18.83 -11.00 -9.66
N ASP A 62 -17.99 -10.06 -9.23
CA ASP A 62 -18.36 -9.05 -8.24
C ASP A 62 -19.26 -7.97 -8.84
N THR A 63 -20.54 -8.30 -8.94
CA THR A 63 -21.59 -7.39 -9.43
C THR A 63 -22.26 -6.58 -8.31
N VAL A 64 -21.92 -6.85 -7.05
CA VAL A 64 -22.62 -6.30 -5.88
C VAL A 64 -21.85 -5.14 -5.24
N GLN A 65 -20.52 -5.12 -5.36
CA GLN A 65 -19.71 -4.10 -4.71
C GLN A 65 -19.52 -2.85 -5.57
N LEU A 66 -19.52 -1.69 -4.90
CA LEU A 66 -19.22 -0.43 -5.56
C LEU A 66 -17.74 -0.37 -5.92
N PRO A 67 -17.38 0.10 -7.14
CA PRO A 67 -15.98 0.28 -7.53
C PRO A 67 -15.21 1.22 -6.60
N ASP A 68 -15.89 2.22 -6.04
CA ASP A 68 -15.37 3.16 -5.05
C ASP A 68 -16.24 3.17 -3.78
N PRO A 69 -16.07 2.17 -2.88
CA PRO A 69 -16.95 1.99 -1.73
C PRO A 69 -16.84 3.11 -0.69
N LEU A 70 -15.78 3.90 -0.73
CA LEU A 70 -15.55 5.02 0.17
C LEU A 70 -15.79 6.39 -0.49
N ASP A 71 -16.21 6.40 -1.75
CA ASP A 71 -16.47 7.65 -2.51
C ASP A 71 -15.24 8.57 -2.53
N GLU A 72 -14.04 7.96 -2.64
CA GLU A 72 -12.76 8.67 -2.56
C GLU A 72 -12.58 9.68 -3.69
N GLU A 73 -13.15 9.40 -4.86
CA GLU A 73 -13.02 10.28 -6.03
C GLU A 73 -13.78 11.59 -5.82
N ARG A 74 -15.00 11.53 -5.29
CA ARG A 74 -15.79 12.71 -4.96
C ARG A 74 -15.20 13.51 -3.79
N LEU A 75 -14.54 12.81 -2.87
CA LEU A 75 -13.94 13.40 -1.67
C LEU A 75 -12.49 13.88 -1.90
N SER A 76 -12.03 13.89 -3.15
CA SER A 76 -10.68 14.36 -3.53
C SER A 76 -10.73 15.80 -4.03
N PRO A 77 -10.41 16.80 -3.19
CA PRO A 77 -10.39 18.21 -3.60
C PRO A 77 -9.28 18.51 -4.62
N VAL A 78 -8.20 17.72 -4.56
CA VAL A 78 -7.10 17.74 -5.54
C VAL A 78 -6.66 16.30 -5.84
N PRO A 79 -6.06 16.02 -7.00
CA PRO A 79 -5.63 14.68 -7.35
C PRO A 79 -4.72 14.05 -6.29
N GLY A 80 -5.13 12.88 -5.77
CA GLY A 80 -4.36 12.13 -4.80
C GLY A 80 -4.55 12.52 -3.33
N LEU A 81 -5.33 13.57 -3.02
CA LEU A 81 -5.68 13.92 -1.64
C LEU A 81 -7.16 13.61 -1.40
N ILE A 82 -7.46 12.80 -0.38
CA ILE A 82 -8.83 12.43 0.02
C ILE A 82 -9.13 13.11 1.36
N HIS A 83 -10.09 14.03 1.37
CA HIS A 83 -10.50 14.79 2.55
C HIS A 83 -11.94 14.44 2.94
N ARG A 84 -12.08 13.38 3.77
CA ARG A 84 -13.39 12.87 4.24
C ARG A 84 -13.77 13.39 5.62
N TYR A 85 -12.79 13.57 6.50
CA TYR A 85 -13.00 13.95 7.90
C TYR A 85 -12.45 15.34 8.15
N PRO A 86 -13.07 16.15 9.01
CA PRO A 86 -12.71 17.57 9.16
C PRO A 86 -11.27 17.80 9.63
N ASP A 87 -10.67 16.85 10.35
CA ASP A 87 -9.36 17.00 10.99
C ASP A 87 -8.25 16.16 10.36
N ARG A 88 -8.57 15.35 9.34
CA ARG A 88 -7.59 14.45 8.71
C ARG A 88 -7.84 14.20 7.24
N ALA A 89 -6.75 13.96 6.50
CA ALA A 89 -6.81 13.60 5.11
C ALA A 89 -5.86 12.43 4.79
N VAL A 90 -6.16 11.71 3.71
CA VAL A 90 -5.31 10.66 3.14
C VAL A 90 -4.62 11.21 1.90
N LEU A 91 -3.29 11.15 1.87
CA LEU A 91 -2.47 11.53 0.72
C LEU A 91 -1.94 10.26 0.06
N LEU A 92 -2.34 10.03 -1.19
CA LEU A 92 -1.94 8.89 -1.99
C LEU A 92 -0.59 9.15 -2.65
N VAL A 93 0.51 8.71 -2.06
CA VAL A 93 1.87 9.03 -2.52
C VAL A 93 2.47 7.98 -3.47
N SER A 94 1.82 6.83 -3.60
CA SER A 94 2.29 5.74 -4.46
C SER A 94 1.10 4.97 -5.05
N ASN A 95 1.27 4.36 -6.22
CA ASN A 95 0.35 3.37 -6.78
C ASN A 95 0.94 1.94 -6.77
N ARG A 96 2.08 1.73 -6.10
CA ARG A 96 2.81 0.46 -6.07
C ARG A 96 2.81 -0.13 -4.67
N CYS A 97 2.69 -1.47 -4.59
CA CYS A 97 2.89 -2.24 -3.37
C CYS A 97 3.89 -3.37 -3.62
N ALA A 98 4.48 -3.92 -2.58
CA ALA A 98 5.31 -5.13 -2.69
C ALA A 98 4.45 -6.36 -3.03
N THR A 99 3.23 -6.40 -2.49
CA THR A 99 2.22 -7.42 -2.79
C THR A 99 0.87 -6.73 -2.97
N TYR A 100 0.13 -7.07 -4.02
CA TYR A 100 -1.21 -6.55 -4.28
C TYR A 100 -2.23 -7.42 -3.55
N CYS A 101 -2.78 -6.89 -2.45
CA CYS A 101 -3.77 -7.59 -1.64
C CYS A 101 -5.08 -7.74 -2.41
N ARG A 102 -5.65 -8.95 -2.46
CA ARG A 102 -6.91 -9.20 -3.19
C ARG A 102 -8.13 -8.56 -2.55
N PHE A 103 -8.07 -8.25 -1.26
CA PHE A 103 -9.08 -7.49 -0.50
C PHE A 103 -8.88 -5.97 -0.52
N CYS A 104 -7.97 -5.43 -1.35
CA CYS A 104 -7.66 -4.02 -1.38
C CYS A 104 -8.84 -3.19 -1.90
N MET A 105 -9.29 -2.20 -1.14
CA MET A 105 -10.35 -1.27 -1.56
C MET A 105 -9.96 -0.41 -2.76
N ARG A 106 -8.64 -0.26 -2.99
CA ARG A 106 -8.07 0.51 -4.11
C ARG A 106 -7.50 -0.38 -5.21
N LYS A 107 -7.91 -1.66 -5.30
CA LYS A 107 -7.35 -2.58 -6.31
C LYS A 107 -7.56 -2.07 -7.74
N ARG A 108 -8.57 -1.21 -7.98
CA ARG A 108 -8.80 -0.53 -9.27
C ARG A 108 -7.73 0.52 -9.63
N LYS A 109 -6.99 1.03 -8.64
CA LYS A 109 -5.95 2.07 -8.81
C LYS A 109 -4.54 1.54 -8.65
N VAL A 110 -4.35 0.56 -7.75
CA VAL A 110 -3.02 0.02 -7.41
C VAL A 110 -2.48 -0.81 -8.56
N GLY A 111 -1.27 -0.49 -9.00
CA GLY A 111 -0.61 -1.17 -10.13
C GLY A 111 -1.07 -0.71 -11.51
N CYS A 112 -2.05 0.18 -11.60
CA CYS A 112 -2.53 0.74 -12.86
C CYS A 112 -1.75 2.01 -13.23
N SER A 113 -1.59 2.25 -14.54
CA SER A 113 -1.07 3.51 -15.06
C SER A 113 -2.20 4.55 -15.03
N GLY A 114 -2.14 5.51 -14.12
CA GLY A 114 -3.12 6.60 -14.07
C GLY A 114 -3.23 7.23 -12.67
N GLY A 115 -3.57 8.53 -12.64
CA GLY A 115 -3.83 9.26 -11.40
C GLY A 115 -2.57 9.57 -10.61
N ALA A 116 -1.62 10.27 -11.23
CA ALA A 116 -0.51 10.86 -10.47
C ALA A 116 -1.07 11.82 -9.41
N THR A 117 -0.53 11.73 -8.21
CA THR A 117 -0.81 12.69 -7.15
C THR A 117 -0.15 14.01 -7.48
N ASP A 118 -0.92 15.09 -7.40
CA ASP A 118 -0.37 16.45 -7.46
C ASP A 118 0.09 16.84 -6.06
N LEU A 119 1.32 16.47 -5.70
CA LEU A 119 1.89 16.73 -4.38
C LEU A 119 1.96 18.23 -4.04
N PRO A 120 2.40 19.13 -4.94
CA PRO A 120 2.34 20.58 -4.67
C PRO A 120 0.92 21.06 -4.35
N ALA A 121 -0.06 20.75 -5.21
CA ALA A 121 -1.45 21.17 -4.98
C ALA A 121 -2.03 20.55 -3.69
N ALA A 122 -1.66 19.32 -3.36
CA ALA A 122 -2.08 18.70 -2.11
C ALA A 122 -1.49 19.41 -0.88
N CYS A 123 -0.21 19.77 -0.90
CA CYS A 123 0.43 20.55 0.17
C CYS A 123 -0.19 21.93 0.31
N ASP A 124 -0.46 22.63 -0.80
CA ASP A 124 -1.12 23.94 -0.80
C ASP A 124 -2.53 23.85 -0.21
N TYR A 125 -3.31 22.82 -0.58
CA TYR A 125 -4.63 22.59 0.00
C TYR A 125 -4.56 22.32 1.51
N ILE A 126 -3.63 21.46 1.95
CA ILE A 126 -3.44 21.17 3.37
C ILE A 126 -3.06 22.46 4.11
N ALA A 127 -2.12 23.24 3.59
CA ALA A 127 -1.69 24.50 4.19
C ALA A 127 -2.83 25.53 4.29
N ALA A 128 -3.73 25.56 3.32
CA ALA A 128 -4.91 26.41 3.32
C ALA A 128 -6.06 25.91 4.20
N THR A 129 -5.94 24.72 4.80
CA THR A 129 -6.99 24.08 5.60
C THR A 129 -6.51 23.80 7.04
N PRO A 130 -6.51 24.81 7.94
CA PRO A 130 -5.93 24.69 9.29
C PRO A 130 -6.54 23.62 10.18
N GLN A 131 -7.70 23.07 9.83
CA GLN A 131 -8.36 21.99 10.56
C GLN A 131 -7.66 20.63 10.33
N LEU A 132 -6.90 20.47 9.22
CA LEU A 132 -6.19 19.24 8.88
C LEU A 132 -4.92 19.10 9.74
N ARG A 133 -5.03 18.40 10.86
CA ARG A 133 -3.93 18.15 11.80
C ARG A 133 -3.25 16.80 11.60
N ASP A 134 -3.93 15.84 10.96
CA ASP A 134 -3.51 14.43 10.84
C ASP A 134 -3.49 14.03 9.35
N ILE A 135 -2.30 13.80 8.82
CA ILE A 135 -2.13 13.41 7.41
C ILE A 135 -1.67 11.96 7.34
N ILE A 136 -2.42 11.15 6.58
CA ILE A 136 -2.15 9.73 6.41
C ILE A 136 -1.56 9.50 5.01
N LEU A 137 -0.28 9.15 4.93
CA LEU A 137 0.34 8.70 3.70
C LEU A 137 -0.13 7.28 3.37
N SER A 138 -0.62 7.07 2.16
CA SER A 138 -1.19 5.81 1.68
C SER A 138 -1.11 5.74 0.14
N GLY A 139 -2.07 5.08 -0.49
CA GLY A 139 -2.15 4.89 -1.95
C GLY A 139 -2.05 3.42 -2.31
N GLY A 140 -0.94 3.05 -2.99
CA GLY A 140 -0.33 1.75 -2.88
C GLY A 140 0.33 1.66 -1.50
N ASP A 141 1.61 1.41 -1.45
CA ASP A 141 2.34 1.41 -0.19
C ASP A 141 3.40 2.53 -0.19
N PRO A 142 3.35 3.50 0.73
CA PRO A 142 4.30 4.61 0.78
C PRO A 142 5.76 4.17 0.96
N LEU A 143 6.02 3.05 1.64
CA LEU A 143 7.37 2.54 1.82
C LEU A 143 7.95 1.86 0.56
N MET A 144 7.20 1.85 -0.55
CA MET A 144 7.72 1.51 -1.88
C MET A 144 8.44 2.67 -2.56
N LEU A 145 8.30 3.88 -2.05
CA LEU A 145 9.06 5.04 -2.53
C LEU A 145 10.54 4.92 -2.16
N PRO A 146 11.45 5.53 -2.93
CA PRO A 146 12.82 5.80 -2.50
C PRO A 146 12.85 6.59 -1.20
N ASP A 147 13.92 6.41 -0.39
CA ASP A 147 14.03 7.08 0.91
C ASP A 147 14.08 8.61 0.78
N ASP A 148 14.76 9.11 -0.25
CA ASP A 148 14.88 10.53 -0.56
C ASP A 148 13.53 11.16 -0.97
N GLU A 149 12.75 10.47 -1.79
CA GLU A 149 11.41 10.92 -2.18
C GLU A 149 10.45 10.95 -0.99
N LEU A 150 10.45 9.88 -0.18
CA LEU A 150 9.64 9.82 1.04
C LEU A 150 10.05 10.90 2.05
N HIS A 151 11.36 11.11 2.23
CA HIS A 151 11.90 12.18 3.09
C HIS A 151 11.43 13.57 2.64
N GLN A 152 11.46 13.83 1.33
CA GLN A 152 10.99 15.11 0.79
C GLN A 152 9.50 15.35 1.10
N ILE A 153 8.64 14.35 0.86
CA ILE A 153 7.21 14.43 1.16
C ILE A 153 6.98 14.70 2.66
N LEU A 154 7.67 13.99 3.53
CA LEU A 154 7.56 14.16 4.97
C LEU A 154 8.03 15.55 5.40
N SER A 155 9.13 16.05 4.80
CA SER A 155 9.67 17.39 5.06
C SER A 155 8.69 18.49 4.64
N ASP A 156 8.06 18.34 3.47
CA ASP A 156 7.08 19.32 2.98
C ASP A 156 5.85 19.38 3.90
N LEU A 157 5.34 18.24 4.34
CA LEU A 157 4.23 18.19 5.31
C LEU A 157 4.62 18.80 6.67
N ARG A 158 5.86 18.59 7.15
CA ARG A 158 6.32 19.15 8.42
C ARG A 158 6.54 20.67 8.40
N ARG A 159 6.65 21.27 7.22
CA ARG A 159 6.67 22.76 7.09
C ARG A 159 5.29 23.40 7.30
N ILE A 160 4.21 22.62 7.29
CA ILE A 160 2.86 23.11 7.53
C ILE A 160 2.60 23.13 9.03
N PRO A 161 2.48 24.31 9.68
CA PRO A 161 2.55 24.41 11.15
C PRO A 161 1.44 23.65 11.92
N HIS A 162 0.26 23.48 11.31
CA HIS A 162 -0.88 22.83 11.95
C HIS A 162 -0.94 21.31 11.69
N VAL A 163 -0.02 20.76 10.88
CA VAL A 163 0.12 19.30 10.72
C VAL A 163 0.85 18.73 11.93
N GLU A 164 0.09 18.25 12.89
CA GLU A 164 0.61 17.72 14.16
C GLU A 164 1.06 16.27 14.02
N ILE A 165 0.27 15.45 13.33
CA ILE A 165 0.47 14.01 13.20
C ILE A 165 0.64 13.62 11.75
N ILE A 166 1.66 12.81 11.46
CA ILE A 166 1.79 12.10 10.18
C ILE A 166 1.71 10.60 10.45
N ARG A 167 0.93 9.90 9.62
CA ARG A 167 0.82 8.44 9.67
C ARG A 167 1.24 7.86 8.33
N ILE A 168 1.88 6.71 8.35
CA ILE A 168 2.20 5.92 7.16
C ILE A 168 1.41 4.61 7.26
N GLY A 169 0.47 4.40 6.34
CA GLY A 169 -0.23 3.11 6.18
C GLY A 169 0.57 2.18 5.29
N SER A 170 1.16 1.12 5.84
CA SER A 170 2.04 0.23 5.07
C SER A 170 1.91 -1.23 5.51
N ARG A 171 1.92 -2.14 4.53
CA ARG A 171 2.11 -3.58 4.77
C ARG A 171 3.54 -4.06 4.50
N ILE A 172 4.48 -3.17 4.24
CA ILE A 172 5.89 -3.55 4.02
C ILE A 172 6.47 -4.36 5.18
N PRO A 173 6.21 -4.08 6.46
CA PRO A 173 6.69 -4.95 7.55
C PRO A 173 6.26 -6.41 7.40
N VAL A 174 5.12 -6.65 6.74
CA VAL A 174 4.52 -7.99 6.52
C VAL A 174 4.93 -8.57 5.16
N THR A 175 4.96 -7.75 4.11
CA THR A 175 5.10 -8.25 2.72
C THR A 175 6.52 -8.16 2.16
N ASN A 176 7.37 -7.32 2.76
CA ASN A 176 8.78 -7.16 2.40
C ASN A 176 9.59 -6.58 3.57
N PRO A 177 9.72 -7.27 4.71
CA PRO A 177 10.33 -6.75 5.94
C PRO A 177 11.77 -6.27 5.76
N SER A 178 12.51 -6.81 4.80
CA SER A 178 13.90 -6.39 4.51
C SER A 178 14.01 -4.93 4.03
N ARG A 179 12.90 -4.31 3.61
CA ARG A 179 12.84 -2.89 3.26
C ARG A 179 12.96 -1.98 4.49
N ILE A 180 12.61 -2.48 5.67
CA ILE A 180 12.72 -1.74 6.92
C ILE A 180 14.18 -1.83 7.40
N THR A 181 14.97 -0.87 6.96
CA THR A 181 16.39 -0.78 7.28
C THR A 181 16.63 0.21 8.43
N PRO A 182 17.75 0.09 9.16
CA PRO A 182 18.12 1.11 10.16
C PRO A 182 18.26 2.53 9.58
N GLY A 183 18.62 2.64 8.29
CA GLY A 183 18.68 3.93 7.58
C GLY A 183 17.30 4.54 7.43
N LEU A 184 16.33 3.76 6.93
CA LEU A 184 14.94 4.18 6.83
C LEU A 184 14.38 4.59 8.19
N CYS A 185 14.60 3.77 9.23
CA CYS A 185 14.11 4.08 10.58
C CYS A 185 14.68 5.41 11.12
N ARG A 186 15.96 5.69 10.92
CA ARG A 186 16.57 6.97 11.32
C ARG A 186 15.95 8.14 10.57
N MET A 187 15.77 8.01 9.24
CA MET A 187 15.15 9.06 8.43
C MET A 187 13.71 9.33 8.88
N LEU A 188 12.91 8.28 9.13
CA LEU A 188 11.54 8.44 9.63
C LEU A 188 11.50 9.10 11.01
N ALA A 189 12.48 8.80 11.90
CA ALA A 189 12.57 9.39 13.22
C ALA A 189 12.80 10.91 13.20
N GLU A 190 13.34 11.48 12.14
CA GLU A 190 13.52 12.93 11.96
C GLU A 190 12.17 13.68 11.81
N HIS A 191 11.09 12.95 11.52
CA HIS A 191 9.77 13.52 11.22
C HIS A 191 8.72 13.30 12.33
N HIS A 192 9.14 13.18 13.59
CA HIS A 192 8.19 13.03 14.71
C HIS A 192 7.27 14.23 14.91
N PRO A 193 6.01 14.00 15.40
CA PRO A 193 5.36 12.71 15.68
C PRO A 193 4.91 11.98 14.41
N LEU A 194 5.50 10.80 14.15
CA LEU A 194 5.19 9.96 13.00
C LEU A 194 4.81 8.56 13.49
N TYR A 195 3.74 8.01 12.93
CA TYR A 195 3.24 6.67 13.27
C TYR A 195 3.22 5.78 12.01
N LEU A 196 3.72 4.56 12.15
CA LEU A 196 3.58 3.52 11.13
C LEU A 196 2.41 2.60 11.50
N ASN A 197 1.38 2.60 10.67
CA ASN A 197 0.23 1.72 10.82
C ASN A 197 0.39 0.51 9.90
N THR A 198 0.46 -0.67 10.48
CA THR A 198 0.49 -1.93 9.73
C THR A 198 -0.58 -2.88 10.25
N HIS A 199 -0.85 -3.96 9.50
CA HIS A 199 -1.77 -5.00 9.94
C HIS A 199 -1.28 -6.38 9.51
N PHE A 200 -1.54 -7.36 10.36
CA PHE A 200 -1.34 -8.78 10.13
C PHE A 200 -2.72 -9.43 10.07
N ASN A 201 -2.99 -10.20 9.03
CA ASN A 201 -4.31 -10.81 8.83
C ASN A 201 -4.34 -12.29 9.24
N HIS A 202 -3.16 -12.91 9.38
CA HIS A 202 -3.06 -14.30 9.77
C HIS A 202 -1.78 -14.57 10.58
N PRO A 203 -1.77 -15.51 11.55
CA PRO A 203 -0.58 -15.88 12.31
C PRO A 203 0.62 -16.30 11.48
N MET A 204 0.44 -16.88 10.29
CA MET A 204 1.53 -17.23 9.36
C MET A 204 2.39 -16.03 8.95
N GLU A 205 1.88 -14.81 9.07
CA GLU A 205 2.59 -13.58 8.76
C GLU A 205 3.51 -13.12 9.90
N LEU A 206 3.34 -13.67 11.10
CA LEU A 206 4.13 -13.33 12.28
C LEU A 206 5.48 -14.06 12.28
N THR A 207 6.31 -13.73 11.31
CA THR A 207 7.65 -14.29 11.18
C THR A 207 8.68 -13.54 12.03
N PRO A 208 9.85 -14.14 12.33
CA PRO A 208 10.94 -13.41 12.98
C PRO A 208 11.41 -12.18 12.21
N GLU A 209 11.35 -12.22 10.87
CA GLU A 209 11.70 -11.08 9.99
C GLU A 209 10.69 -9.94 10.15
N ALA A 210 9.39 -10.26 10.10
CA ALA A 210 8.31 -9.28 10.28
C ALA A 210 8.35 -8.68 11.70
N ALA A 211 8.60 -9.50 12.72
CA ALA A 211 8.74 -9.03 14.10
C ALA A 211 9.93 -8.07 14.28
N ARG A 212 11.07 -8.35 13.62
CA ARG A 212 12.22 -7.43 13.64
C ARG A 212 11.96 -6.12 12.88
N ALA A 213 11.12 -6.15 11.86
CA ALA A 213 10.76 -4.97 11.09
C ALA A 213 9.81 -4.02 11.86
N CYS A 214 9.02 -4.54 12.79
CA CYS A 214 8.16 -3.76 13.69
C CYS A 214 8.93 -3.24 14.89
#